data_2e57a43387c2b6329006f4bc5a51fc03
#
_entry.id   2e57a43387c2b6329006f4bc5a51fc03
#
_cell.length_a   1.000
_cell.length_b   1.000
_cell.length_c   1.000
_cell.angle_alpha   90.00
_cell.angle_beta   90.00
_cell.angle_gamma   90.00
#
_symmetry.space_group_name_H-M   'P 1'
#
loop_
_entity.id
_entity.type
_entity.pdbx_description
1 polymer ?
#
loop_
_entity_poly.entity_id
_entity_poly.type
_entity_poly.pdbx_seq_one_letter_code
_entity_poly.pdbx_strand_id
1 'polypeptide(L)'
;MEKILDRFLRYVHVDTQSDEESASQPSSAKQFDLLRMLRDELIAMGVEAELDEYGYVMGRIPSNIDGPAPKLGFIAHVDTSPDASGADIKPQIIENYDGSDIALKGVPGLCLKPSEFPEMLEHLGQTLITTDGTTLLGADDKAGVAEIMDAVQYIVEHPEFKHGELRIGFTPDEEIGRGVAKFDVARFDADYAYTMDGGDIGELEFENFNAAAATIRIQGRNVHPGYAKGKMKNAIRIAMEFDSLLPVEQKPEYTEGYEGFFHLIGISGSVEEASISYIIRDHDMDLYEKRKECVRQCVAFINSKYGEGTATAEIRHQYYNMRKEVEPHYHIVEKAIKAMEMEGIKPKVQPIRGGTDGANLSFMGLPCPNIFAGGLNFHGKMEFVPLENMQAASKVILNIISLFAQNA
;
A
#
# COMPACT_ATOMS: atom_id res chain seq x y z
N MET A 1 14.60 15.74 22.31
CA MET A 1 13.54 15.27 21.37
C MET A 1 14.03 15.45 19.95
N GLU A 2 14.22 14.35 19.22
CA GLU A 2 14.47 14.42 17.75
C GLU A 2 13.20 14.90 17.08
N LYS A 3 13.31 15.80 16.09
CA LYS A 3 12.13 16.28 15.34
C LYS A 3 11.74 15.24 14.31
N ILE A 4 10.46 15.11 14.03
CA ILE A 4 9.93 14.15 13.03
C ILE A 4 10.58 14.35 11.65
N LEU A 5 10.89 15.60 11.25
CA LEU A 5 11.61 15.90 10.00
C LEU A 5 13.01 15.26 9.98
N ASP A 6 13.79 15.44 11.05
CA ASP A 6 15.17 14.92 11.12
C ASP A 6 15.15 13.38 11.09
N ARG A 7 14.18 12.77 11.79
CA ARG A 7 13.93 11.34 11.81
C ARG A 7 13.57 10.82 10.40
N PHE A 8 12.58 11.43 9.75
CA PHE A 8 12.17 11.07 8.40
C PHE A 8 13.34 11.16 7.40
N LEU A 9 14.06 12.28 7.40
CA LEU A 9 15.23 12.47 6.53
C LEU A 9 16.30 11.39 6.74
N ARG A 10 16.51 10.97 7.99
CA ARG A 10 17.44 9.87 8.32
C ARG A 10 16.96 8.53 7.75
N TYR A 11 15.66 8.24 7.81
CA TYR A 11 15.10 7.00 7.31
C TYR A 11 15.10 6.92 5.78
N VAL A 12 14.74 7.99 5.07
CA VAL A 12 14.74 7.98 3.60
C VAL A 12 16.14 7.83 3.00
N HIS A 13 17.21 8.20 3.70
CA HIS A 13 18.57 7.98 3.23
C HIS A 13 19.00 6.51 3.27
N VAL A 14 18.28 5.62 3.93
CA VAL A 14 18.55 4.18 3.93
C VAL A 14 17.86 3.56 2.71
N ASP A 15 18.62 2.95 1.82
CA ASP A 15 18.07 2.20 0.68
C ASP A 15 17.41 0.92 1.19
N THR A 16 16.11 0.79 0.97
CA THR A 16 15.29 -0.34 1.42
C THR A 16 14.43 -0.92 0.30
N GLN A 17 14.76 -0.62 -0.96
CA GLN A 17 13.96 -1.06 -2.09
C GLN A 17 13.76 -2.58 -2.10
N SER A 18 12.51 -3.01 -2.28
CA SER A 18 12.12 -4.42 -2.43
C SER A 18 12.48 -4.95 -3.83
N ASP A 19 12.48 -6.27 -3.98
CA ASP A 19 12.86 -6.98 -5.22
C ASP A 19 11.82 -8.08 -5.51
N GLU A 20 10.97 -7.85 -6.50
CA GLU A 20 9.91 -8.79 -6.91
C GLU A 20 10.45 -10.15 -7.39
N GLU A 21 11.65 -10.17 -7.98
CA GLU A 21 12.28 -11.37 -8.52
C GLU A 21 12.94 -12.23 -7.42
N SER A 22 13.13 -11.68 -6.23
CA SER A 22 13.75 -12.39 -5.11
C SER A 22 12.79 -13.37 -4.46
N ALA A 23 13.28 -14.56 -4.14
CA ALA A 23 12.55 -15.57 -3.36
C ALA A 23 12.78 -15.47 -1.84
N SER A 24 13.70 -14.60 -1.40
CA SER A 24 13.99 -14.39 0.02
C SER A 24 12.93 -13.51 0.71
N GLN A 25 12.97 -13.49 2.05
CA GLN A 25 12.22 -12.55 2.86
C GLN A 25 13.11 -12.09 4.04
N PRO A 26 13.36 -10.77 4.14
CA PRO A 26 13.04 -9.73 3.15
C PRO A 26 13.58 -10.03 1.76
N SER A 27 12.92 -9.48 0.74
CA SER A 27 13.30 -9.66 -0.68
C SER A 27 14.67 -9.07 -0.98
N SER A 28 15.05 -8.01 -0.27
CA SER A 28 16.39 -7.42 -0.32
C SER A 28 16.98 -7.30 1.08
N ALA A 29 18.26 -7.67 1.23
CA ALA A 29 18.97 -7.61 2.51
C ALA A 29 19.13 -6.17 3.07
N LYS A 30 19.07 -5.16 2.21
CA LYS A 30 19.19 -3.73 2.60
C LYS A 30 18.04 -3.25 3.49
N GLN A 31 16.88 -3.89 3.45
CA GLN A 31 15.77 -3.56 4.35
C GLN A 31 16.16 -3.79 5.82
N PHE A 32 17.03 -4.77 6.10
CA PHE A 32 17.54 -5.00 7.45
C PHE A 32 18.32 -3.82 8.02
N ASP A 33 18.86 -2.92 7.19
CA ASP A 33 19.63 -1.79 7.69
C ASP A 33 18.72 -0.79 8.41
N LEU A 34 17.56 -0.48 7.83
CA LEU A 34 16.54 0.35 8.49
C LEU A 34 15.88 -0.41 9.65
N LEU A 35 15.54 -1.68 9.48
CA LEU A 35 14.90 -2.49 10.54
C LEU A 35 15.77 -2.60 11.79
N ARG A 36 17.09 -2.78 11.65
CA ARG A 36 18.03 -2.76 12.79
C ARG A 36 18.08 -1.39 13.45
N MET A 37 18.11 -0.32 12.65
CA MET A 37 18.09 1.06 13.16
C MET A 37 16.84 1.31 13.99
N LEU A 38 15.65 0.93 13.50
CA LEU A 38 14.37 1.10 14.21
C LEU A 38 14.30 0.29 15.51
N ARG A 39 14.73 -0.99 15.49
CA ARG A 39 14.84 -1.80 16.71
C ARG A 39 15.76 -1.15 17.73
N ASP A 40 16.94 -0.73 17.32
CA ASP A 40 17.94 -0.15 18.22
C ASP A 40 17.48 1.20 18.78
N GLU A 41 16.74 1.98 17.98
CA GLU A 41 16.15 3.25 18.42
C GLU A 41 15.02 3.02 19.44
N LEU A 42 14.13 2.03 19.24
CA LEU A 42 13.13 1.63 20.22
C LEU A 42 13.78 1.21 21.55
N ILE A 43 14.82 0.36 21.48
CA ILE A 43 15.56 -0.06 22.68
C ILE A 43 16.22 1.13 23.38
N ALA A 44 16.81 2.06 22.64
CA ALA A 44 17.41 3.27 23.21
C ALA A 44 16.39 4.18 23.90
N MET A 45 15.14 4.18 23.46
CA MET A 45 14.02 4.86 24.14
C MET A 45 13.48 4.08 25.35
N GLY A 46 13.98 2.87 25.62
CA GLY A 46 13.52 2.04 26.73
C GLY A 46 12.31 1.16 26.39
N VAL A 47 11.96 1.04 25.12
CA VAL A 47 10.90 0.16 24.62
C VAL A 47 11.46 -1.25 24.41
N GLU A 48 10.72 -2.27 24.87
CA GLU A 48 11.03 -3.66 24.53
C GLU A 48 10.87 -3.86 23.03
N ALA A 49 11.93 -4.24 22.31
CA ALA A 49 11.88 -4.44 20.86
C ALA A 49 12.76 -5.58 20.40
N GLU A 50 12.32 -6.30 19.41
CA GLU A 50 13.03 -7.40 18.77
C GLU A 50 12.92 -7.31 17.25
N LEU A 51 13.89 -7.90 16.55
CA LEU A 51 13.91 -8.05 15.08
C LEU A 51 14.12 -9.52 14.79
N ASP A 52 13.22 -10.13 14.03
CA ASP A 52 13.32 -11.53 13.68
C ASP A 52 14.08 -11.77 12.35
N GLU A 53 14.24 -13.05 12.01
CA GLU A 53 14.94 -13.48 10.79
C GLU A 53 14.22 -13.14 9.49
N TYR A 54 12.92 -12.85 9.55
CA TYR A 54 12.07 -12.49 8.41
C TYR A 54 11.95 -10.97 8.23
N GLY A 55 12.63 -10.18 9.07
CA GLY A 55 12.63 -8.73 8.96
C GLY A 55 11.47 -8.02 9.66
N TYR A 56 10.81 -8.66 10.63
CA TYR A 56 9.79 -7.98 11.43
C TYR A 56 10.40 -7.39 12.69
N VAL A 57 10.22 -6.09 12.87
CA VAL A 57 10.46 -5.44 14.15
C VAL A 57 9.16 -5.42 14.94
N MET A 58 9.19 -5.94 16.16
CA MET A 58 8.06 -5.93 17.07
C MET A 58 8.46 -5.23 18.38
N GLY A 59 7.78 -4.11 18.68
CA GLY A 59 7.97 -3.32 19.89
C GLY A 59 6.79 -3.44 20.84
N ARG A 60 7.05 -3.27 22.15
CA ARG A 60 6.04 -3.32 23.20
C ARG A 60 6.24 -2.21 24.22
N ILE A 61 5.16 -1.46 24.51
CA ILE A 61 5.08 -0.51 25.61
C ILE A 61 4.00 -1.01 26.58
N PRO A 62 4.35 -1.39 27.82
CA PRO A 62 3.38 -1.86 28.82
C PRO A 62 2.35 -0.79 29.17
N SER A 63 1.11 -1.19 29.49
CA SER A 63 0.06 -0.28 29.97
C SER A 63 0.49 0.50 31.22
N ASN A 64 0.09 1.78 31.29
CA ASN A 64 0.27 2.62 32.48
C ASN A 64 -1.07 3.04 33.14
N ILE A 65 -2.15 2.32 32.84
CA ILE A 65 -3.47 2.48 33.46
C ILE A 65 -3.85 1.21 34.23
N ASP A 66 -4.71 1.36 35.25
CA ASP A 66 -5.13 0.25 36.13
C ASP A 66 -6.31 -0.56 35.57
N GLY A 67 -7.04 -0.03 34.59
CA GLY A 67 -8.22 -0.65 33.99
C GLY A 67 -7.92 -1.54 32.79
N PRO A 68 -8.88 -2.37 32.36
CA PRO A 68 -8.74 -3.15 31.13
C PRO A 68 -8.83 -2.22 29.92
N ALA A 69 -7.82 -2.22 29.06
CA ALA A 69 -7.82 -1.57 27.77
C ALA A 69 -7.36 -2.56 26.70
N PRO A 70 -7.87 -2.46 25.47
CA PRO A 70 -7.37 -3.29 24.39
C PRO A 70 -5.90 -2.96 24.10
N LYS A 71 -5.17 -3.98 23.65
CA LYS A 71 -3.81 -3.82 23.14
C LYS A 71 -3.89 -3.25 21.73
N LEU A 72 -3.26 -2.11 21.51
CA LEU A 72 -3.29 -1.42 20.21
C LEU A 72 -1.97 -1.58 19.47
N GLY A 73 -2.05 -1.96 18.20
CA GLY A 73 -0.93 -2.00 17.28
C GLY A 73 -0.87 -0.77 16.37
N PHE A 74 0.34 -0.31 16.05
CA PHE A 74 0.61 0.62 14.96
C PHE A 74 1.70 0.03 14.10
N ILE A 75 1.45 -0.03 12.79
CA ILE A 75 2.28 -0.78 11.84
C ILE A 75 2.60 0.13 10.64
N ALA A 76 3.83 0.05 10.13
CA ALA A 76 4.28 0.70 8.92
C ALA A 76 5.29 -0.18 8.20
N HIS A 77 5.39 -0.08 6.86
CA HIS A 77 6.39 -0.84 6.14
C HIS A 77 7.68 -0.04 5.92
N VAL A 78 8.80 -0.73 5.76
CA VAL A 78 10.11 -0.09 5.60
C VAL A 78 10.60 -0.09 4.17
N ASP A 79 10.10 -0.99 3.33
CA ASP A 79 10.54 -1.08 1.95
C ASP A 79 10.00 0.06 1.09
N THR A 80 10.64 0.30 -0.02
CA THR A 80 10.19 1.24 -1.04
C THR A 80 9.92 0.50 -2.33
N SER A 81 8.97 1.02 -3.12
CA SER A 81 8.53 0.46 -4.39
C SER A 81 9.70 0.21 -5.35
N PRO A 82 9.68 -0.91 -6.10
CA PRO A 82 10.62 -1.16 -7.20
C PRO A 82 10.36 -0.31 -8.44
N ASP A 83 9.25 0.45 -8.53
CA ASP A 83 8.85 1.21 -9.71
C ASP A 83 9.81 2.37 -10.03
N ALA A 84 10.45 2.94 -9.01
CA ALA A 84 11.51 3.95 -9.17
C ALA A 84 12.66 3.67 -8.20
N SER A 85 13.87 4.15 -8.52
CA SER A 85 15.03 3.94 -7.65
C SER A 85 14.79 4.54 -6.25
N GLY A 86 15.04 3.75 -5.21
CA GLY A 86 15.09 4.17 -3.80
C GLY A 86 16.51 4.34 -3.27
N ALA A 87 17.52 4.33 -4.14
CA ALA A 87 18.95 4.44 -3.76
C ALA A 87 19.46 5.88 -3.87
N ASP A 88 20.23 6.33 -2.87
CA ASP A 88 20.86 7.67 -2.82
C ASP A 88 19.82 8.81 -2.94
N ILE A 89 18.72 8.69 -2.19
CA ILE A 89 17.65 9.68 -2.14
C ILE A 89 18.19 11.03 -1.64
N LYS A 90 17.86 12.11 -2.34
CA LYS A 90 18.28 13.48 -2.04
C LYS A 90 17.05 14.37 -1.81
N PRO A 91 16.51 14.40 -0.60
CA PRO A 91 15.33 15.21 -0.29
C PRO A 91 15.59 16.70 -0.49
N GLN A 92 14.58 17.42 -1.00
CA GLN A 92 14.55 18.88 -1.05
C GLN A 92 13.48 19.38 -0.08
N ILE A 93 13.80 20.37 0.71
CA ILE A 93 12.86 20.99 1.65
C ILE A 93 12.46 22.35 1.09
N ILE A 94 11.15 22.55 0.91
CA ILE A 94 10.54 23.78 0.40
C ILE A 94 9.69 24.37 1.53
N GLU A 95 10.27 25.30 2.27
CA GLU A 95 9.57 26.01 3.35
C GLU A 95 8.58 27.04 2.81
N ASN A 96 7.42 27.19 3.47
CA ASN A 96 6.38 28.15 3.14
C ASN A 96 5.98 28.09 1.65
N TYR A 97 5.60 26.92 1.18
CA TYR A 97 5.23 26.68 -0.21
C TYR A 97 4.20 27.71 -0.71
N ASP A 98 4.49 28.37 -1.80
CA ASP A 98 3.73 29.51 -2.33
C ASP A 98 2.81 29.17 -3.51
N GLY A 99 2.74 27.89 -3.93
CA GLY A 99 1.94 27.43 -5.07
C GLY A 99 2.68 27.50 -6.40
N SER A 100 3.97 27.82 -6.41
CA SER A 100 4.78 27.81 -7.64
C SER A 100 5.28 26.43 -8.01
N ASP A 101 5.76 26.27 -9.25
CA ASP A 101 6.44 25.06 -9.72
C ASP A 101 7.69 24.82 -8.89
N ILE A 102 7.90 23.57 -8.44
CA ILE A 102 9.09 23.14 -7.69
C ILE A 102 10.06 22.45 -8.65
N ALA A 103 11.22 23.06 -8.88
CA ALA A 103 12.27 22.44 -9.66
C ALA A 103 12.90 21.27 -8.90
N LEU A 104 12.94 20.07 -9.51
CA LEU A 104 13.61 18.90 -8.99
C LEU A 104 15.06 18.94 -9.46
N LYS A 105 15.96 19.40 -8.58
CA LYS A 105 17.32 19.89 -8.92
C LYS A 105 18.27 18.82 -9.47
N GLY A 106 17.98 17.53 -9.27
CA GLY A 106 18.76 16.42 -9.79
C GLY A 106 18.57 16.17 -11.28
N VAL A 107 17.45 16.66 -11.87
CA VAL A 107 17.13 16.45 -13.29
C VAL A 107 16.81 17.79 -13.96
N PRO A 108 17.68 18.28 -14.88
CA PRO A 108 17.47 19.56 -15.54
C PRO A 108 16.11 19.65 -16.25
N GLY A 109 15.33 20.68 -15.91
CA GLY A 109 14.02 20.96 -16.53
C GLY A 109 12.86 20.14 -15.97
N LEU A 110 13.10 19.20 -15.03
CA LEU A 110 12.03 18.49 -14.36
C LEU A 110 11.47 19.34 -13.21
N CYS A 111 10.15 19.53 -13.20
CA CYS A 111 9.46 20.27 -12.17
C CYS A 111 8.22 19.51 -11.69
N LEU A 112 7.99 19.53 -10.40
CA LEU A 112 6.71 19.18 -9.80
C LEU A 112 5.81 20.40 -9.90
N LYS A 113 4.67 20.30 -10.61
CA LYS A 113 3.86 21.47 -11.00
C LYS A 113 2.42 21.35 -10.52
N PRO A 114 1.85 22.38 -9.91
CA PRO A 114 0.43 22.39 -9.53
C PRO A 114 -0.54 22.26 -10.71
N SER A 115 -0.12 22.58 -11.93
CA SER A 115 -0.93 22.37 -13.14
C SER A 115 -1.08 20.91 -13.52
N GLU A 116 -0.15 20.04 -13.07
CA GLU A 116 -0.15 18.59 -13.28
C GLU A 116 -0.62 17.85 -12.02
N PHE A 117 -0.37 18.42 -10.84
CA PHE A 117 -0.67 17.89 -9.51
C PHE A 117 -1.38 18.97 -8.66
N PRO A 118 -2.68 19.22 -8.92
CA PRO A 118 -3.41 20.33 -8.28
C PRO A 118 -3.57 20.20 -6.77
N GLU A 119 -3.45 18.99 -6.21
CA GLU A 119 -3.43 18.71 -4.77
C GLU A 119 -2.34 19.46 -4.02
N MET A 120 -1.23 19.82 -4.68
CA MET A 120 -0.18 20.65 -4.10
C MET A 120 -0.72 22.00 -3.55
N LEU A 121 -1.77 22.54 -4.18
CA LEU A 121 -2.36 23.82 -3.78
C LEU A 121 -3.14 23.75 -2.45
N GLU A 122 -3.44 22.54 -1.96
CA GLU A 122 -4.03 22.34 -0.63
C GLU A 122 -3.01 22.57 0.51
N HIS A 123 -1.71 22.62 0.16
CA HIS A 123 -0.59 22.71 1.09
C HIS A 123 0.13 24.07 1.05
N LEU A 124 -0.56 25.13 0.62
CA LEU A 124 0.00 26.50 0.62
C LEU A 124 0.42 26.94 2.04
N GLY A 125 1.63 27.48 2.14
CA GLY A 125 2.22 27.94 3.41
C GLY A 125 2.84 26.81 4.24
N GLN A 126 2.73 25.55 3.83
CA GLN A 126 3.34 24.40 4.49
C GLN A 126 4.78 24.16 4.02
N THR A 127 5.47 23.26 4.70
CA THR A 127 6.80 22.79 4.34
C THR A 127 6.67 21.50 3.53
N LEU A 128 6.98 21.54 2.24
CA LEU A 128 6.97 20.34 1.39
C LEU A 128 8.36 19.69 1.35
N ILE A 129 8.39 18.39 1.48
CA ILE A 129 9.59 17.57 1.29
C ILE A 129 9.41 16.81 -0.02
N THR A 130 10.32 16.99 -0.99
CA THR A 130 10.28 16.35 -2.30
C THR A 130 11.58 15.58 -2.54
N THR A 131 11.58 14.71 -3.55
CA THR A 131 12.83 14.19 -4.13
C THR A 131 13.52 15.25 -5.00
N ASP A 132 14.79 14.99 -5.41
CA ASP A 132 15.48 15.81 -6.41
C ASP A 132 15.14 15.43 -7.87
N GLY A 133 14.24 14.45 -8.06
CA GLY A 133 13.80 13.95 -9.38
C GLY A 133 14.65 12.79 -9.94
N THR A 134 15.70 12.38 -9.25
CA THR A 134 16.50 11.21 -9.68
C THR A 134 15.93 9.89 -9.15
N THR A 135 15.26 9.94 -8.00
CA THR A 135 14.70 8.80 -7.28
C THR A 135 13.24 9.07 -6.88
N LEU A 136 12.54 8.09 -6.29
CA LEU A 136 11.40 8.35 -5.43
C LEU A 136 11.86 9.05 -4.13
N LEU A 137 10.92 9.50 -3.27
CA LEU A 137 11.23 10.06 -1.95
C LEU A 137 11.26 8.98 -0.85
N GLY A 138 10.38 7.99 -0.95
CA GLY A 138 10.16 6.95 0.06
C GLY A 138 9.32 7.44 1.25
N ALA A 139 8.43 8.43 1.02
CA ALA A 139 7.43 8.80 2.00
C ALA A 139 6.44 7.65 2.24
N ASP A 140 6.17 6.88 1.22
CA ASP A 140 5.56 5.56 1.27
C ASP A 140 6.65 4.50 1.57
N ASP A 141 6.72 3.92 2.81
CA ASP A 141 5.92 4.33 3.98
C ASP A 141 6.83 4.79 5.14
N LYS A 142 8.01 5.38 4.81
CA LYS A 142 8.92 5.90 5.85
C LYS A 142 8.35 7.13 6.56
N ALA A 143 7.29 7.76 6.02
CA ALA A 143 6.53 8.77 6.75
C ALA A 143 5.78 8.13 7.91
N GLY A 144 5.01 7.06 7.67
CA GLY A 144 4.32 6.31 8.71
C GLY A 144 5.29 5.72 9.75
N VAL A 145 6.45 5.22 9.31
CA VAL A 145 7.52 4.79 10.22
C VAL A 145 7.95 5.94 11.13
N ALA A 146 8.19 7.14 10.59
CA ALA A 146 8.63 8.30 11.37
C ALA A 146 7.54 8.79 12.34
N GLU A 147 6.28 8.74 11.93
CA GLU A 147 5.11 9.13 12.72
C GLU A 147 4.90 8.23 13.93
N ILE A 148 4.98 6.91 13.73
CA ILE A 148 4.92 5.94 14.83
C ILE A 148 6.06 6.17 15.81
N MET A 149 7.28 6.35 15.33
CA MET A 149 8.45 6.57 16.17
C MET A 149 8.41 7.91 16.92
N ASP A 150 7.81 8.95 16.31
CA ASP A 150 7.60 10.25 16.96
C ASP A 150 6.55 10.14 18.08
N ALA A 151 5.44 9.43 17.84
CA ALA A 151 4.42 9.15 18.85
C ALA A 151 5.00 8.31 20.01
N VAL A 152 5.80 7.28 19.72
CA VAL A 152 6.49 6.47 20.74
C VAL A 152 7.42 7.33 21.58
N GLN A 153 8.22 8.19 20.96
CA GLN A 153 9.10 9.11 21.68
C GLN A 153 8.30 10.01 22.62
N TYR A 154 7.19 10.58 22.14
CA TYR A 154 6.32 11.41 22.98
C TYR A 154 5.81 10.64 24.20
N ILE A 155 5.32 9.42 24.04
CA ILE A 155 4.79 8.58 25.12
C ILE A 155 5.86 8.29 26.17
N VAL A 156 7.07 7.95 25.75
CA VAL A 156 8.19 7.65 26.65
C VAL A 156 8.65 8.90 27.43
N GLU A 157 8.66 10.05 26.79
CA GLU A 157 9.05 11.32 27.42
C GLU A 157 7.95 11.92 28.32
N HIS A 158 6.68 11.46 28.18
CA HIS A 158 5.52 11.93 28.94
C HIS A 158 4.83 10.78 29.70
N PRO A 159 5.43 10.29 30.79
CA PRO A 159 4.89 9.14 31.54
C PRO A 159 3.51 9.42 32.16
N GLU A 160 3.08 10.68 32.24
CA GLU A 160 1.72 11.07 32.61
C GLU A 160 0.67 10.80 31.52
N PHE A 161 1.10 10.64 30.26
CA PHE A 161 0.21 10.29 29.16
C PHE A 161 -0.35 8.88 29.36
N LYS A 162 -1.68 8.77 29.50
CA LYS A 162 -2.35 7.50 29.82
C LYS A 162 -2.61 6.66 28.59
N HIS A 163 -2.21 5.39 28.65
CA HIS A 163 -2.36 4.43 27.55
C HIS A 163 -2.50 2.99 28.05
N GLY A 164 -3.22 2.18 27.28
CA GLY A 164 -3.19 0.72 27.39
C GLY A 164 -1.86 0.14 26.90
N GLU A 165 -1.77 -1.17 26.78
CA GLU A 165 -0.60 -1.80 26.18
C GLU A 165 -0.51 -1.46 24.69
N LEU A 166 0.67 -1.06 24.20
CA LEU A 166 0.91 -0.71 22.82
C LEU A 166 1.86 -1.69 22.15
N ARG A 167 1.59 -1.97 20.89
CA ARG A 167 2.39 -2.80 20.00
C ARG A 167 2.86 -1.97 18.80
N ILE A 168 4.13 -2.05 18.49
CA ILE A 168 4.73 -1.38 17.34
C ILE A 168 5.21 -2.45 16.37
N GLY A 169 4.84 -2.33 15.10
CA GLY A 169 5.25 -3.25 14.05
C GLY A 169 5.93 -2.52 12.89
N PHE A 170 7.09 -3.03 12.43
CA PHE A 170 7.64 -2.60 11.15
C PHE A 170 7.83 -3.83 10.26
N THR A 171 7.32 -3.74 9.02
CA THR A 171 7.25 -4.86 8.07
C THR A 171 8.15 -4.62 6.86
N PRO A 172 8.72 -5.67 6.26
CA PRO A 172 9.40 -5.61 4.98
C PRO A 172 8.42 -5.94 3.84
N ASP A 173 8.80 -5.70 2.58
CA ASP A 173 8.20 -6.30 1.36
C ASP A 173 6.70 -6.04 1.15
N GLU A 174 6.13 -4.97 1.71
CA GLU A 174 4.74 -4.57 1.49
C GLU A 174 4.50 -4.29 -0.01
N GLU A 175 5.35 -3.49 -0.61
CA GLU A 175 5.29 -2.99 -1.98
C GLU A 175 5.26 -4.07 -3.07
N ILE A 176 5.64 -5.28 -2.70
CA ILE A 176 5.56 -6.47 -3.57
C ILE A 176 4.51 -7.49 -3.08
N GLY A 177 3.60 -7.05 -2.17
CA GLY A 177 2.47 -7.84 -1.67
C GLY A 177 2.88 -9.00 -0.77
N ARG A 178 4.04 -8.94 -0.13
CA ARG A 178 4.56 -9.98 0.78
C ARG A 178 4.78 -9.50 2.21
N GLY A 179 4.39 -8.26 2.52
CA GLY A 179 4.67 -7.58 3.77
C GLY A 179 4.40 -8.42 5.01
N VAL A 180 3.25 -9.04 5.12
CA VAL A 180 2.86 -9.84 6.29
C VAL A 180 2.87 -11.36 6.06
N ALA A 181 3.50 -11.83 4.99
CA ALA A 181 3.51 -13.25 4.64
C ALA A 181 4.06 -14.19 5.74
N LYS A 182 4.93 -13.68 6.60
CA LYS A 182 5.52 -14.39 7.75
C LYS A 182 5.26 -13.68 9.09
N PHE A 183 4.38 -12.67 9.09
CA PHE A 183 4.06 -11.93 10.31
C PHE A 183 3.34 -12.82 11.31
N ASP A 184 3.85 -12.89 12.53
CA ASP A 184 3.25 -13.67 13.61
C ASP A 184 2.28 -12.81 14.42
N VAL A 185 0.99 -12.84 14.04
CA VAL A 185 -0.07 -12.08 14.72
C VAL A 185 -0.21 -12.50 16.18
N ALA A 186 -0.02 -13.79 16.50
CA ALA A 186 -0.12 -14.26 17.87
C ALA A 186 1.03 -13.71 18.75
N ARG A 187 2.24 -13.58 18.20
CA ARG A 187 3.40 -12.98 18.86
C ARG A 187 3.25 -11.46 18.96
N PHE A 188 2.72 -10.82 17.92
CA PHE A 188 2.43 -9.38 17.95
C PHE A 188 1.41 -9.05 19.04
N ASP A 189 0.44 -9.92 19.28
CA ASP A 189 -0.48 -9.93 20.42
C ASP A 189 -1.21 -8.59 20.63
N ALA A 190 -1.74 -8.01 19.55
CA ALA A 190 -2.63 -6.86 19.58
C ALA A 190 -4.09 -7.28 19.38
N ASP A 191 -5.04 -6.60 20.03
CA ASP A 191 -6.47 -6.81 19.81
C ASP A 191 -6.95 -6.11 18.52
N TYR A 192 -6.37 -4.94 18.24
CA TYR A 192 -6.61 -4.12 17.04
C TYR A 192 -5.30 -3.46 16.62
N ALA A 193 -5.18 -3.15 15.34
CA ALA A 193 -4.06 -2.37 14.84
C ALA A 193 -4.51 -1.31 13.81
N TYR A 194 -3.59 -0.42 13.46
CA TYR A 194 -3.71 0.53 12.36
C TYR A 194 -2.41 0.49 11.57
N THR A 195 -2.51 0.40 10.23
CA THR A 195 -1.38 0.71 9.36
C THR A 195 -1.32 2.22 9.12
N MET A 196 -0.14 2.81 9.20
CA MET A 196 0.09 4.23 8.90
C MET A 196 0.64 4.35 7.47
N ASP A 197 -0.16 3.94 6.50
CA ASP A 197 0.24 3.66 5.11
C ASP A 197 -0.79 4.21 4.10
N GLY A 198 -1.62 5.16 4.54
CA GLY A 198 -2.55 5.88 3.68
C GLY A 198 -1.91 7.09 3.01
N GLY A 199 -2.61 7.64 2.02
CA GLY A 199 -2.14 8.80 1.26
C GLY A 199 -2.31 10.13 1.99
N ASP A 200 -3.04 11.05 1.37
CA ASP A 200 -3.19 12.44 1.83
C ASP A 200 -3.90 12.56 3.19
N ILE A 201 -3.66 13.69 3.83
CA ILE A 201 -4.22 13.99 5.16
C ILE A 201 -5.73 13.76 5.23
N GLY A 202 -6.12 13.02 6.27
CA GLY A 202 -7.52 12.68 6.56
C GLY A 202 -7.98 11.36 5.96
N GLU A 203 -7.23 10.71 5.12
CA GLU A 203 -7.60 9.40 4.57
C GLU A 203 -7.68 8.33 5.67
N LEU A 204 -8.76 7.57 5.63
CA LEU A 204 -9.05 6.46 6.52
C LEU A 204 -9.74 5.37 5.72
N GLU A 205 -9.16 4.20 5.71
CA GLU A 205 -9.53 3.15 4.81
C GLU A 205 -9.71 1.84 5.58
N PHE A 206 -10.87 1.25 5.45
CA PHE A 206 -11.20 -0.06 6.03
C PHE A 206 -11.84 -0.99 4.98
N GLU A 207 -11.73 -0.58 3.73
CA GLU A 207 -12.17 -1.33 2.55
C GLU A 207 -11.06 -1.30 1.48
N ASN A 208 -10.88 -2.41 0.80
CA ASN A 208 -9.98 -2.53 -0.34
C ASN A 208 -10.62 -3.42 -1.42
N PHE A 209 -9.97 -3.56 -2.57
CA PHE A 209 -10.46 -4.47 -3.58
C PHE A 209 -10.43 -5.94 -3.13
N ASN A 210 -11.39 -6.74 -3.64
CA ASN A 210 -11.15 -8.16 -3.89
C ASN A 210 -10.30 -8.28 -5.16
N ALA A 211 -9.31 -9.14 -5.18
CA ALA A 211 -8.31 -9.20 -6.23
C ALA A 211 -8.05 -10.61 -6.74
N ALA A 212 -7.97 -10.74 -8.07
CA ALA A 212 -7.48 -11.93 -8.74
C ALA A 212 -6.53 -11.56 -9.88
N ALA A 213 -5.62 -12.49 -10.18
CA ALA A 213 -4.87 -12.50 -11.43
C ALA A 213 -5.45 -13.58 -12.35
N ALA A 214 -5.57 -13.28 -13.64
CA ALA A 214 -6.02 -14.25 -14.64
C ALA A 214 -5.01 -14.33 -15.78
N THR A 215 -4.56 -15.55 -16.08
CA THR A 215 -3.70 -15.83 -17.24
C THR A 215 -4.51 -16.67 -18.23
N ILE A 216 -4.72 -16.14 -19.43
CA ILE A 216 -5.39 -16.82 -20.52
C ILE A 216 -4.33 -17.30 -21.50
N ARG A 217 -4.28 -18.61 -21.73
CA ARG A 217 -3.40 -19.24 -22.70
C ARG A 217 -4.21 -19.63 -23.92
N ILE A 218 -3.70 -19.34 -25.11
CA ILE A 218 -4.36 -19.59 -26.38
C ILE A 218 -3.45 -20.45 -27.25
N GLN A 219 -3.98 -21.62 -27.64
CA GLN A 219 -3.33 -22.53 -28.57
C GLN A 219 -3.84 -22.27 -29.98
N GLY A 220 -2.94 -21.81 -30.83
CA GLY A 220 -3.17 -21.66 -32.26
C GLY A 220 -2.80 -22.90 -33.05
N ARG A 221 -2.72 -22.72 -34.34
CA ARG A 221 -2.19 -23.69 -35.31
C ARG A 221 -1.58 -22.96 -36.47
N ASN A 222 -0.26 -23.04 -36.58
CA ASN A 222 0.47 -22.41 -37.67
C ASN A 222 0.44 -23.29 -38.91
N VAL A 223 0.32 -22.66 -40.08
CA VAL A 223 0.55 -23.23 -41.39
C VAL A 223 1.11 -22.15 -42.34
N HIS A 224 1.75 -22.57 -43.43
CA HIS A 224 2.27 -21.60 -44.40
C HIS A 224 1.18 -20.63 -44.87
N PRO A 225 1.39 -19.30 -44.83
CA PRO A 225 0.35 -18.30 -45.09
C PRO A 225 -0.36 -18.48 -46.46
N GLY A 226 0.34 -18.91 -47.48
CA GLY A 226 -0.22 -19.18 -48.82
C GLY A 226 -1.24 -20.33 -48.83
N TYR A 227 -1.29 -21.17 -47.81
CA TYR A 227 -2.20 -22.33 -47.69
C TYR A 227 -3.08 -22.29 -46.45
N ALA A 228 -3.19 -21.11 -45.82
CA ALA A 228 -3.76 -20.93 -44.49
C ALA A 228 -5.30 -20.97 -44.44
N LYS A 229 -5.99 -20.77 -45.56
CA LYS A 229 -7.45 -20.68 -45.61
C LYS A 229 -8.11 -21.96 -45.04
N GLY A 230 -8.92 -21.76 -43.99
CA GLY A 230 -9.63 -22.83 -43.28
C GLY A 230 -8.75 -23.75 -42.43
N LYS A 231 -7.44 -23.45 -42.31
CA LYS A 231 -6.47 -24.31 -41.58
C LYS A 231 -5.78 -23.57 -40.44
N MET A 232 -5.31 -22.35 -40.69
CA MET A 232 -4.60 -21.56 -39.67
C MET A 232 -5.55 -21.08 -38.57
N LYS A 233 -5.08 -21.19 -37.34
CA LYS A 233 -5.63 -20.52 -36.14
C LYS A 233 -4.53 -19.62 -35.59
N ASN A 234 -4.63 -18.32 -35.79
CA ASN A 234 -3.61 -17.38 -35.30
C ASN A 234 -3.89 -17.03 -33.85
N ALA A 235 -3.06 -17.50 -32.94
CA ALA A 235 -3.25 -17.32 -31.51
C ALA A 235 -3.24 -15.84 -31.08
N ILE A 236 -2.41 -14.99 -31.69
CA ILE A 236 -2.39 -13.53 -31.41
C ILE A 236 -3.74 -12.91 -31.73
N ARG A 237 -4.32 -13.23 -32.89
CA ARG A 237 -5.64 -12.69 -33.30
C ARG A 237 -6.76 -13.15 -32.38
N ILE A 238 -6.69 -14.41 -31.93
CA ILE A 238 -7.65 -14.96 -30.97
C ILE A 238 -7.49 -14.28 -29.61
N ALA A 239 -6.25 -13.97 -29.18
CA ALA A 239 -5.97 -13.20 -27.98
C ALA A 239 -6.59 -11.79 -28.02
N MET A 240 -6.44 -11.09 -29.15
CA MET A 240 -7.07 -9.77 -29.36
C MET A 240 -8.61 -9.86 -29.37
N GLU A 241 -9.16 -10.92 -29.93
CA GLU A 241 -10.61 -11.17 -29.89
C GLU A 241 -11.08 -11.44 -28.47
N PHE A 242 -10.33 -12.22 -27.69
CA PHE A 242 -10.64 -12.46 -26.28
C PHE A 242 -10.72 -11.14 -25.48
N ASP A 243 -9.74 -10.25 -25.63
CA ASP A 243 -9.77 -8.92 -24.99
C ASP A 243 -11.01 -8.12 -25.39
N SER A 244 -11.42 -8.19 -26.66
CA SER A 244 -12.60 -7.48 -27.17
C SER A 244 -13.94 -8.02 -26.63
N LEU A 245 -13.99 -9.19 -26.03
CA LEU A 245 -15.17 -9.75 -25.38
C LEU A 245 -15.40 -9.19 -23.98
N LEU A 246 -14.36 -8.64 -23.34
CA LEU A 246 -14.49 -8.02 -22.03
C LEU A 246 -15.12 -6.62 -22.19
N PRO A 247 -15.94 -6.17 -21.20
CA PRO A 247 -16.58 -4.85 -21.23
C PRO A 247 -15.55 -3.72 -21.34
N VAL A 248 -15.68 -2.88 -22.38
CA VAL A 248 -14.73 -1.79 -22.67
C VAL A 248 -14.71 -0.75 -21.56
N GLU A 249 -15.86 -0.46 -20.96
CA GLU A 249 -16.04 0.51 -19.88
C GLU A 249 -15.47 0.03 -18.53
N GLN A 250 -15.13 -1.24 -18.43
CA GLN A 250 -14.60 -1.84 -17.19
C GLN A 250 -13.08 -2.00 -17.25
N LYS A 251 -12.39 -0.94 -17.61
CA LYS A 251 -10.91 -0.83 -17.62
C LYS A 251 -10.47 0.26 -16.65
N PRO A 252 -9.27 0.20 -16.09
CA PRO A 252 -8.79 1.23 -15.15
C PRO A 252 -8.94 2.66 -15.66
N GLU A 253 -8.76 2.86 -16.98
CA GLU A 253 -8.86 4.17 -17.63
C GLU A 253 -10.27 4.78 -17.62
N TYR A 254 -11.30 4.00 -17.27
CA TYR A 254 -12.71 4.39 -17.28
C TYR A 254 -13.41 4.18 -15.94
N THR A 255 -12.68 3.79 -14.89
CA THR A 255 -13.28 3.43 -13.60
C THR A 255 -12.70 4.24 -12.45
N GLU A 256 -13.55 4.59 -11.48
CA GLU A 256 -13.19 5.34 -10.26
C GLU A 256 -13.95 4.82 -9.02
N GLY A 257 -13.58 5.27 -7.85
CA GLY A 257 -14.26 4.95 -6.58
C GLY A 257 -14.44 3.44 -6.38
N TYR A 258 -15.67 3.00 -6.25
CA TYR A 258 -16.03 1.59 -6.04
C TYR A 258 -16.12 0.74 -7.31
N GLU A 259 -15.91 1.32 -8.47
CA GLU A 259 -16.01 0.59 -9.74
C GLU A 259 -14.84 -0.37 -9.94
N GLY A 260 -15.17 -1.63 -10.18
CA GLY A 260 -14.18 -2.67 -10.46
C GLY A 260 -13.80 -2.73 -11.94
N PHE A 261 -12.71 -3.44 -12.25
CA PHE A 261 -12.15 -3.48 -13.60
C PHE A 261 -11.47 -4.80 -13.97
N PHE A 262 -11.22 -4.95 -15.29
CA PHE A 262 -10.27 -5.87 -15.88
C PHE A 262 -9.09 -5.04 -16.42
N HIS A 263 -7.90 -5.24 -15.91
CA HIS A 263 -6.71 -4.56 -16.40
C HIS A 263 -5.79 -5.54 -17.13
N LEU A 264 -5.63 -5.33 -18.43
CA LEU A 264 -4.67 -6.06 -19.26
C LEU A 264 -3.24 -5.58 -18.89
N ILE A 265 -2.46 -6.46 -18.27
CA ILE A 265 -1.10 -6.14 -17.84
C ILE A 265 -0.01 -6.74 -18.71
N GLY A 266 -0.37 -7.67 -19.59
CA GLY A 266 0.61 -8.28 -20.49
C GLY A 266 -0.02 -9.11 -21.59
N ILE A 267 0.62 -9.08 -22.75
CA ILE A 267 0.32 -9.93 -23.89
C ILE A 267 1.61 -10.37 -24.57
N SER A 268 1.73 -11.66 -24.85
CA SER A 268 2.85 -12.21 -25.60
C SER A 268 2.38 -13.33 -26.50
N GLY A 269 3.10 -13.62 -27.59
CA GLY A 269 2.75 -14.77 -28.42
C GLY A 269 3.24 -14.74 -29.85
N SER A 270 2.89 -15.82 -30.54
CA SER A 270 3.14 -16.09 -31.94
C SER A 270 1.85 -16.54 -32.64
N VAL A 271 1.94 -17.04 -33.88
CA VAL A 271 0.79 -17.66 -34.55
C VAL A 271 0.39 -18.97 -33.86
N GLU A 272 1.36 -19.68 -33.26
CA GLU A 272 1.14 -21.00 -32.66
C GLU A 272 0.57 -20.91 -31.25
N GLU A 273 1.01 -19.95 -30.45
CA GLU A 273 0.57 -19.80 -29.06
C GLU A 273 0.55 -18.32 -28.65
N ALA A 274 -0.31 -17.96 -27.72
CA ALA A 274 -0.34 -16.64 -27.09
C ALA A 274 -0.74 -16.74 -25.61
N SER A 275 -0.32 -15.75 -24.83
CA SER A 275 -0.70 -15.60 -23.44
C SER A 275 -1.12 -14.16 -23.18
N ILE A 276 -2.19 -13.98 -22.41
CA ILE A 276 -2.69 -12.68 -21.97
C ILE A 276 -2.82 -12.73 -20.46
N SER A 277 -2.38 -11.68 -19.79
CA SER A 277 -2.43 -11.55 -18.31
C SER A 277 -3.30 -10.36 -17.93
N TYR A 278 -4.23 -10.61 -17.01
CA TYR A 278 -5.11 -9.60 -16.41
C TYR A 278 -4.99 -9.59 -14.90
N ILE A 279 -5.21 -8.42 -14.31
CA ILE A 279 -5.66 -8.31 -12.93
C ILE A 279 -7.15 -7.94 -12.92
N ILE A 280 -7.90 -8.54 -12.00
CA ILE A 280 -9.35 -8.38 -11.83
C ILE A 280 -9.56 -7.78 -10.45
N ARG A 281 -10.31 -6.69 -10.37
CA ARG A 281 -10.58 -5.96 -9.13
C ARG A 281 -12.05 -5.62 -9.01
N ASP A 282 -12.61 -5.78 -7.81
CA ASP A 282 -13.93 -5.25 -7.43
C ASP A 282 -14.03 -5.16 -5.90
N HIS A 283 -14.68 -4.12 -5.36
CA HIS A 283 -14.94 -4.01 -3.93
C HIS A 283 -16.07 -4.95 -3.49
N ASP A 284 -17.07 -5.13 -4.35
CA ASP A 284 -18.20 -6.03 -4.09
C ASP A 284 -17.84 -7.47 -4.42
N MET A 285 -18.08 -8.40 -3.48
CA MET A 285 -17.73 -9.81 -3.64
C MET A 285 -18.54 -10.49 -4.76
N ASP A 286 -19.83 -10.15 -4.90
CA ASP A 286 -20.69 -10.76 -5.91
C ASP A 286 -20.29 -10.27 -7.31
N LEU A 287 -19.94 -8.98 -7.45
CA LEU A 287 -19.43 -8.43 -8.70
C LEU A 287 -18.04 -9.00 -9.04
N TYR A 288 -17.18 -9.17 -8.04
CA TYR A 288 -15.88 -9.82 -8.21
C TYR A 288 -16.03 -11.25 -8.75
N GLU A 289 -16.92 -12.06 -8.18
CA GLU A 289 -17.19 -13.42 -8.66
C GLU A 289 -17.80 -13.40 -10.08
N LYS A 290 -18.71 -12.46 -10.38
CA LYS A 290 -19.26 -12.27 -11.74
C LYS A 290 -18.16 -11.92 -12.75
N ARG A 291 -17.17 -11.11 -12.38
CA ARG A 291 -16.03 -10.79 -13.25
C ARG A 291 -15.19 -12.03 -13.57
N LYS A 292 -14.89 -12.86 -12.60
CA LYS A 292 -14.18 -14.14 -12.82
C LYS A 292 -15.00 -15.08 -13.73
N GLU A 293 -16.32 -15.10 -13.54
CA GLU A 293 -17.22 -15.90 -14.38
C GLU A 293 -17.27 -15.35 -15.81
N CYS A 294 -17.24 -14.02 -16.01
CA CYS A 294 -17.16 -13.41 -17.32
C CYS A 294 -15.91 -13.90 -18.11
N VAL A 295 -14.75 -13.96 -17.45
CA VAL A 295 -13.52 -14.51 -18.05
C VAL A 295 -13.73 -15.97 -18.49
N ARG A 296 -14.36 -16.81 -17.64
CA ARG A 296 -14.66 -18.22 -18.00
C ARG A 296 -15.61 -18.31 -19.20
N GLN A 297 -16.63 -17.44 -19.26
CA GLN A 297 -17.56 -17.40 -20.38
C GLN A 297 -16.88 -16.96 -21.67
N CYS A 298 -15.95 -16.01 -21.64
CA CYS A 298 -15.13 -15.62 -22.77
C CYS A 298 -14.27 -16.79 -23.28
N VAL A 299 -13.66 -17.56 -22.37
CA VAL A 299 -12.94 -18.79 -22.73
C VAL A 299 -13.85 -19.80 -23.39
N ALA A 300 -15.05 -20.05 -22.85
CA ALA A 300 -16.02 -20.96 -23.43
C ALA A 300 -16.46 -20.50 -24.83
N PHE A 301 -16.68 -19.21 -25.03
CA PHE A 301 -17.01 -18.65 -26.35
C PHE A 301 -15.88 -18.89 -27.36
N ILE A 302 -14.62 -18.59 -27.00
CA ILE A 302 -13.46 -18.85 -27.88
C ILE A 302 -13.37 -20.34 -28.24
N ASN A 303 -13.54 -21.24 -27.28
CA ASN A 303 -13.52 -22.68 -27.51
C ASN A 303 -14.66 -23.16 -28.40
N SER A 304 -15.86 -22.60 -28.21
CA SER A 304 -17.01 -22.87 -29.12
C SER A 304 -16.74 -22.44 -30.55
N LYS A 305 -16.08 -21.31 -30.75
CA LYS A 305 -15.79 -20.75 -32.07
C LYS A 305 -14.62 -21.43 -32.79
N TYR A 306 -13.56 -21.70 -32.08
CA TYR A 306 -12.28 -22.18 -32.65
C TYR A 306 -11.99 -23.65 -32.37
N GLY A 307 -12.79 -24.30 -31.56
CA GLY A 307 -12.64 -25.71 -31.11
C GLY A 307 -12.12 -25.83 -29.70
N GLU A 308 -12.54 -26.90 -29.04
CA GLU A 308 -12.21 -27.20 -27.65
C GLU A 308 -10.69 -27.21 -27.41
N GLY A 309 -10.26 -26.65 -26.27
CA GLY A 309 -8.86 -26.54 -25.88
C GLY A 309 -8.09 -25.40 -26.58
N THR A 310 -8.77 -24.57 -27.39
CA THR A 310 -8.13 -23.40 -28.01
C THR A 310 -7.77 -22.33 -26.98
N ALA A 311 -8.61 -22.11 -25.95
CA ALA A 311 -8.33 -21.19 -24.85
C ALA A 311 -8.47 -21.90 -23.49
N THR A 312 -7.61 -21.55 -22.56
CA THR A 312 -7.69 -21.94 -21.15
C THR A 312 -7.44 -20.72 -20.29
N ALA A 313 -8.08 -20.65 -19.11
CA ALA A 313 -7.84 -19.59 -18.12
C ALA A 313 -7.39 -20.22 -16.80
N GLU A 314 -6.34 -19.66 -16.24
CA GLU A 314 -5.92 -19.86 -14.86
C GLU A 314 -6.25 -18.58 -14.09
N ILE A 315 -7.18 -18.66 -13.12
CA ILE A 315 -7.58 -17.54 -12.29
C ILE A 315 -7.11 -17.82 -10.87
N ARG A 316 -6.20 -16.98 -10.38
CA ARG A 316 -5.65 -17.06 -9.03
C ARG A 316 -6.18 -15.94 -8.18
N HIS A 317 -6.73 -16.27 -7.03
CA HIS A 317 -7.07 -15.30 -5.99
C HIS A 317 -5.79 -14.68 -5.41
N GLN A 318 -5.82 -13.38 -5.10
CA GLN A 318 -4.72 -12.66 -4.49
C GLN A 318 -5.07 -12.22 -3.05
N TYR A 319 -6.13 -11.44 -2.88
CA TYR A 319 -6.63 -10.97 -1.58
C TYR A 319 -8.11 -10.61 -1.65
N TYR A 320 -8.73 -10.45 -0.47
CA TYR A 320 -10.13 -10.04 -0.33
C TYR A 320 -10.25 -8.63 0.27
N ASN A 321 -11.47 -8.06 0.18
CA ASN A 321 -11.82 -6.81 0.83
C ASN A 321 -11.88 -7.01 2.36
N MET A 322 -11.06 -6.24 3.11
CA MET A 322 -10.96 -6.32 4.56
C MET A 322 -12.21 -5.83 5.31
N ARG A 323 -13.12 -5.11 4.65
CA ARG A 323 -14.35 -4.60 5.28
C ARG A 323 -15.06 -5.63 6.12
N LYS A 324 -15.20 -6.85 5.61
CA LYS A 324 -15.87 -7.95 6.30
C LYS A 324 -15.24 -8.28 7.65
N GLU A 325 -13.93 -8.11 7.77
CA GLU A 325 -13.18 -8.41 9.00
C GLU A 325 -13.12 -7.19 9.94
N VAL A 326 -13.17 -5.97 9.40
CA VAL A 326 -13.09 -4.72 10.18
C VAL A 326 -14.49 -4.27 10.66
N GLU A 327 -15.54 -4.43 9.85
CA GLU A 327 -16.89 -3.95 10.15
C GLU A 327 -17.49 -4.46 11.49
N PRO A 328 -17.26 -5.72 11.93
CA PRO A 328 -17.65 -6.17 13.26
C PRO A 328 -16.99 -5.39 14.41
N HIS A 329 -15.88 -4.72 14.12
CA HIS A 329 -15.09 -3.91 15.06
C HIS A 329 -15.10 -2.43 14.69
N TYR A 330 -16.20 -1.93 14.08
CA TYR A 330 -16.26 -0.58 13.49
C TYR A 330 -15.93 0.56 14.47
N HIS A 331 -16.03 0.32 15.78
CA HIS A 331 -15.61 1.27 16.82
C HIS A 331 -14.14 1.72 16.68
N ILE A 332 -13.26 0.90 16.08
CA ILE A 332 -11.87 1.32 15.83
C ILE A 332 -11.81 2.38 14.72
N VAL A 333 -12.67 2.27 13.69
CA VAL A 333 -12.82 3.26 12.63
C VAL A 333 -13.39 4.57 13.21
N GLU A 334 -14.45 4.48 14.07
CA GLU A 334 -15.03 5.65 14.73
C GLU A 334 -14.01 6.39 15.61
N LYS A 335 -13.14 5.65 16.31
CA LYS A 335 -12.07 6.27 17.12
C LYS A 335 -11.02 6.98 16.25
N ALA A 336 -10.64 6.42 15.11
CA ALA A 336 -9.75 7.07 14.17
C ALA A 336 -10.38 8.35 13.59
N ILE A 337 -11.66 8.30 13.18
CA ILE A 337 -12.43 9.49 12.76
C ILE A 337 -12.38 10.56 13.86
N LYS A 338 -12.69 10.18 15.10
CA LYS A 338 -12.70 11.10 16.22
C LYS A 338 -11.33 11.69 16.51
N ALA A 339 -10.28 10.89 16.41
CA ALA A 339 -8.90 11.34 16.62
C ALA A 339 -8.47 12.38 15.57
N MET A 340 -8.88 12.22 14.31
CA MET A 340 -8.66 13.19 13.24
C MET A 340 -9.42 14.50 13.51
N GLU A 341 -10.71 14.40 13.90
CA GLU A 341 -11.52 15.56 14.24
C GLU A 341 -10.94 16.39 15.40
N MET A 342 -10.29 15.74 16.38
CA MET A 342 -9.62 16.42 17.49
C MET A 342 -8.46 17.31 17.03
N GLU A 343 -7.81 16.97 15.91
CA GLU A 343 -6.77 17.79 15.26
C GLU A 343 -7.36 18.77 14.21
N GLY A 344 -8.69 18.84 14.09
CA GLY A 344 -9.34 19.68 13.09
C GLY A 344 -9.24 19.14 11.66
N ILE A 345 -8.85 17.88 11.51
CA ILE A 345 -8.75 17.18 10.23
C ILE A 345 -10.13 16.65 9.86
N LYS A 346 -10.55 16.89 8.62
CA LYS A 346 -11.78 16.32 8.07
C LYS A 346 -11.49 14.88 7.61
N PRO A 347 -12.10 13.85 8.22
CA PRO A 347 -11.90 12.47 7.78
C PRO A 347 -12.41 12.25 6.35
N LYS A 348 -11.60 11.59 5.54
CA LYS A 348 -11.90 11.13 4.18
C LYS A 348 -11.98 9.60 4.21
N VAL A 349 -13.15 9.06 4.59
CA VAL A 349 -13.35 7.61 4.63
C VAL A 349 -13.61 7.13 3.21
N GLN A 350 -12.68 6.37 2.65
CA GLN A 350 -12.71 5.91 1.27
C GLN A 350 -12.14 4.50 1.13
N PRO A 351 -12.47 3.77 0.06
CA PRO A 351 -11.89 2.47 -0.21
C PRO A 351 -10.51 2.59 -0.88
N ILE A 352 -9.59 1.70 -0.51
CA ILE A 352 -8.32 1.54 -1.21
C ILE A 352 -8.57 0.86 -2.58
N ARG A 353 -8.00 1.41 -3.64
CA ARG A 353 -8.03 0.78 -4.98
C ARG A 353 -6.84 -0.15 -5.22
N GLY A 354 -6.34 -0.79 -4.18
CA GLY A 354 -5.21 -1.71 -4.16
C GLY A 354 -5.36 -2.73 -3.05
N GLY A 355 -4.24 -3.26 -2.59
CA GLY A 355 -4.09 -4.09 -1.38
C GLY A 355 -3.23 -3.33 -0.37
N THR A 356 -3.15 -3.82 0.87
CA THR A 356 -2.32 -3.27 1.93
C THR A 356 -2.04 -4.35 2.97
N ASP A 357 -0.98 -4.21 3.74
CA ASP A 357 -0.69 -5.08 4.88
C ASP A 357 -1.87 -5.14 5.87
N GLY A 358 -2.56 -4.02 6.10
CA GLY A 358 -3.74 -3.96 6.96
C GLY A 358 -4.88 -4.88 6.51
N ALA A 359 -5.08 -5.02 5.18
CA ALA A 359 -6.05 -5.96 4.64
C ALA A 359 -5.68 -7.41 4.97
N ASN A 360 -4.42 -7.78 4.74
CA ASN A 360 -3.93 -9.14 5.01
C ASN A 360 -3.96 -9.45 6.52
N LEU A 361 -3.53 -8.52 7.37
CA LEU A 361 -3.59 -8.65 8.84
C LEU A 361 -5.02 -8.85 9.33
N SER A 362 -5.99 -8.12 8.75
CA SER A 362 -7.41 -8.29 9.11
C SER A 362 -7.89 -9.72 8.86
N PHE A 363 -7.51 -10.34 7.74
CA PHE A 363 -7.80 -11.75 7.45
C PHE A 363 -7.02 -12.74 8.33
N MET A 364 -5.90 -12.33 8.90
CA MET A 364 -5.13 -13.12 9.87
C MET A 364 -5.71 -13.00 11.30
N GLY A 365 -6.81 -12.26 11.49
CA GLY A 365 -7.51 -12.11 12.76
C GLY A 365 -7.11 -10.87 13.57
N LEU A 366 -6.40 -9.92 12.95
CA LEU A 366 -6.05 -8.63 13.54
C LEU A 366 -6.75 -7.51 12.73
N PRO A 367 -7.96 -7.05 13.14
CA PRO A 367 -8.64 -5.94 12.45
C PRO A 367 -7.74 -4.70 12.39
N CYS A 368 -7.42 -4.27 11.15
CA CYS A 368 -6.36 -3.29 10.91
C CYS A 368 -6.73 -2.33 9.77
N PRO A 369 -7.52 -1.25 10.05
CA PRO A 369 -7.76 -0.20 9.08
C PRO A 369 -6.49 0.60 8.81
N ASN A 370 -6.44 1.26 7.64
CA ASN A 370 -5.34 2.07 7.19
C ASN A 370 -5.61 3.56 7.45
N ILE A 371 -4.61 4.29 7.93
CA ILE A 371 -4.66 5.75 8.22
C ILE A 371 -3.61 6.44 7.38
N PHE A 372 -3.87 7.67 6.99
CA PHE A 372 -2.96 8.50 6.20
C PHE A 372 -1.56 8.62 6.83
N ALA A 373 -0.54 8.52 5.99
CA ALA A 373 0.83 8.93 6.27
C ALA A 373 1.14 10.34 5.71
N GLY A 374 0.20 10.92 4.99
CA GLY A 374 0.23 12.30 4.53
C GLY A 374 1.08 12.57 3.30
N GLY A 375 1.65 11.55 2.66
CA GLY A 375 2.40 11.69 1.43
C GLY A 375 1.51 11.64 0.18
N LEU A 376 2.05 12.04 -0.96
CA LEU A 376 1.35 12.11 -2.26
C LEU A 376 2.29 11.70 -3.41
N ASN A 377 1.69 11.27 -4.53
CA ASN A 377 2.39 10.89 -5.77
C ASN A 377 3.42 9.76 -5.57
N PHE A 378 3.07 8.78 -4.77
CA PHE A 378 3.90 7.63 -4.42
C PHE A 378 4.45 6.88 -5.64
N HIS A 379 5.44 6.01 -5.42
CA HIS A 379 6.09 5.14 -6.39
C HIS A 379 6.83 5.88 -7.52
N GLY A 380 7.05 7.20 -7.40
CA GLY A 380 7.61 7.98 -8.49
C GLY A 380 8.47 9.16 -8.08
N LYS A 381 9.03 9.80 -9.11
CA LYS A 381 9.93 10.95 -8.95
C LYS A 381 9.20 12.26 -8.60
N MET A 382 7.88 12.24 -8.60
CA MET A 382 7.02 13.37 -8.23
C MET A 382 6.47 13.24 -6.81
N GLU A 383 6.95 12.24 -6.08
CA GLU A 383 6.57 11.99 -4.69
C GLU A 383 6.96 13.15 -3.78
N PHE A 384 6.05 13.52 -2.91
CA PHE A 384 6.29 14.53 -1.89
C PHE A 384 5.46 14.28 -0.62
N VAL A 385 5.89 14.84 0.50
CA VAL A 385 5.14 14.82 1.75
C VAL A 385 5.21 16.18 2.42
N PRO A 386 4.06 16.77 2.82
CA PRO A 386 4.01 17.94 3.70
C PRO A 386 4.42 17.55 5.13
N LEU A 387 5.36 18.29 5.71
CA LEU A 387 5.81 18.07 7.09
C LEU A 387 4.66 18.15 8.10
N GLU A 388 3.75 19.08 7.88
CA GLU A 388 2.60 19.33 8.74
C GLU A 388 1.62 18.16 8.71
N ASN A 389 1.52 17.42 7.61
CA ASN A 389 0.72 16.19 7.51
C ASN A 389 1.31 15.10 8.40
N MET A 390 2.63 14.88 8.35
CA MET A 390 3.31 13.92 9.22
C MET A 390 3.15 14.27 10.71
N GLN A 391 3.27 15.56 11.05
CA GLN A 391 3.05 16.03 12.42
C GLN A 391 1.61 15.80 12.89
N ALA A 392 0.65 15.96 11.99
CA ALA A 392 -0.75 15.69 12.26
C ALA A 392 -1.02 14.19 12.44
N ALA A 393 -0.43 13.34 11.62
CA ALA A 393 -0.55 11.88 11.73
C ALA A 393 0.00 11.36 13.06
N SER A 394 1.18 11.83 13.49
CA SER A 394 1.74 11.50 14.82
C SER A 394 0.78 11.88 15.95
N LYS A 395 0.12 13.04 15.89
CA LYS A 395 -0.89 13.45 16.87
C LYS A 395 -2.16 12.61 16.80
N VAL A 396 -2.58 12.19 15.61
CA VAL A 396 -3.72 11.30 15.44
C VAL A 396 -3.45 9.95 16.10
N ILE A 397 -2.24 9.40 16.00
CA ILE A 397 -1.82 8.19 16.74
C ILE A 397 -2.03 8.41 18.25
N LEU A 398 -1.51 9.51 18.81
CA LEU A 398 -1.66 9.83 20.25
C LEU A 398 -3.13 9.98 20.65
N ASN A 399 -3.95 10.63 19.82
CA ASN A 399 -5.37 10.79 20.09
C ASN A 399 -6.12 9.46 20.06
N ILE A 400 -5.83 8.55 19.13
CA ILE A 400 -6.39 7.19 19.11
C ILE A 400 -6.07 6.49 20.42
N ILE A 401 -4.79 6.47 20.83
CA ILE A 401 -4.35 5.85 22.08
C ILE A 401 -5.12 6.41 23.27
N SER A 402 -5.22 7.74 23.38
CA SER A 402 -5.96 8.41 24.44
C SER A 402 -7.45 8.03 24.47
N LEU A 403 -8.11 7.95 23.31
CA LEU A 403 -9.52 7.57 23.19
C LEU A 403 -9.77 6.12 23.61
N PHE A 404 -8.82 5.23 23.46
CA PHE A 404 -8.93 3.87 23.99
C PHE A 404 -8.68 3.80 25.49
N ALA A 405 -7.75 4.60 26.02
CA ALA A 405 -7.44 4.65 27.43
C ALA A 405 -8.57 5.27 28.29
N GLN A 406 -9.36 6.21 27.76
CA GLN A 406 -10.48 6.86 28.46
C GLN A 406 -11.68 5.95 28.71
N ASN A 407 -11.80 4.85 28.01
CA ASN A 407 -12.89 3.89 28.14
C ASN A 407 -12.50 2.64 28.95
N ALA A 408 -11.35 2.68 29.62
CA ALA A 408 -10.80 1.59 30.43
C ALA A 408 -11.20 1.69 31.92
#